data_94c07db90d8a532f2c014777a13c1aee
#
_entry.id   94c07db90d8a532f2c014777a13c1aee
#
_cell.length_a   1.000
_cell.length_b   1.000
_cell.length_c   1.000
_cell.angle_alpha   90.00
_cell.angle_beta   90.00
_cell.angle_gamma   90.00
#
_symmetry.space_group_name_H-M   'P 1'
#
loop_
_entity.id
_entity.type
_entity.pdbx_description
1 polymer ?
#
loop_
_entity_poly.entity_id
_entity_poly.type
_entity_poly.pdbx_seq_one_letter_code
_entity_poly.pdbx_strand_id
1 'polypeptide(L)'
;MLNNVLKDWFHRTRPAPVEGLIPAQAFSFPSGHAMVAAAFYLFIGYLAWRLLKGRTRIICAALLVVIALLFGLSRLYLGVHYLTDVVAGYTAGIAWTDAVIVGGHLLARRRLARAGAPPPPALTAPSDAAALPPSLRPEPTSSA
;
A
#
# COMPACT_ATOMS: atom_id res chain seq x y z
N MET A 1 7.08 12.24 -11.97
CA MET A 1 8.16 13.08 -11.45
C MET A 1 9.20 12.27 -10.66
N LEU A 2 8.92 11.67 -9.53
CA LEU A 2 9.90 10.89 -8.73
C LEU A 2 10.65 9.83 -9.57
N ASN A 3 9.93 9.05 -10.35
CA ASN A 3 10.53 8.02 -11.20
C ASN A 3 11.53 8.57 -12.23
N ASN A 4 11.28 9.74 -12.80
CA ASN A 4 12.20 10.34 -13.77
C ASN A 4 13.47 10.85 -13.09
N VAL A 5 13.35 11.49 -11.92
CA VAL A 5 14.48 11.93 -11.11
C VAL A 5 15.39 10.75 -10.75
N LEU A 6 14.80 9.61 -10.32
CA LEU A 6 15.57 8.42 -10.01
C LEU A 6 16.23 7.81 -11.25
N LYS A 7 15.57 7.83 -12.40
CA LYS A 7 16.14 7.35 -13.66
C LYS A 7 17.33 8.19 -14.10
N ASP A 8 17.21 9.52 -14.01
CA ASP A 8 18.26 10.47 -14.37
C ASP A 8 19.45 10.42 -13.42
N TRP A 9 19.27 9.87 -12.19
CA TRP A 9 20.36 9.68 -11.24
C TRP A 9 21.16 8.40 -11.52
N PHE A 10 20.48 7.27 -11.81
CA PHE A 10 21.14 5.96 -11.91
C PHE A 10 21.64 5.60 -13.32
N HIS A 11 21.13 6.21 -14.38
CA HIS A 11 21.53 6.04 -15.80
C HIS A 11 21.73 4.56 -16.23
N ARG A 12 20.99 3.62 -15.64
CA ARG A 12 21.16 2.18 -15.91
C ARG A 12 20.58 1.80 -17.26
N THR A 13 21.40 1.16 -18.11
CA THR A 13 20.93 0.61 -19.38
C THR A 13 19.96 -0.56 -19.17
N ARG A 14 19.06 -0.76 -20.13
CA ARG A 14 18.12 -1.90 -20.09
C ARG A 14 18.82 -3.20 -20.46
N PRO A 15 18.30 -4.37 -20.02
CA PRO A 15 18.61 -5.66 -20.67
C PRO A 15 18.36 -5.51 -22.17
N ALA A 16 19.02 -6.37 -22.99
CA ALA A 16 18.93 -6.27 -24.45
C ALA A 16 17.50 -6.00 -24.92
N PRO A 17 17.25 -4.94 -25.68
CA PRO A 17 15.89 -4.59 -26.07
C PRO A 17 15.32 -5.69 -26.95
N VAL A 18 14.08 -6.07 -26.69
CA VAL A 18 13.26 -6.75 -27.71
C VAL A 18 13.11 -5.72 -28.84
N GLU A 19 13.73 -5.98 -29.98
CA GLU A 19 13.81 -5.05 -31.09
C GLU A 19 12.42 -4.45 -31.41
N GLY A 20 12.34 -3.13 -31.45
CA GLY A 20 11.15 -2.40 -31.88
C GLY A 20 10.12 -2.03 -30.83
N LEU A 21 10.20 -2.54 -29.59
CA LEU A 21 9.14 -2.29 -28.58
C LEU A 21 9.41 -1.12 -27.63
N ILE A 22 10.64 -0.64 -27.49
CA ILE A 22 11.00 0.42 -26.54
C ILE A 22 12.06 1.35 -27.15
N PRO A 23 11.93 2.70 -26.99
CA PRO A 23 12.99 3.62 -27.37
C PRO A 23 14.30 3.29 -26.64
N ALA A 24 15.39 3.20 -27.37
CA ALA A 24 16.73 2.83 -26.87
C ALA A 24 17.28 3.75 -25.77
N GLN A 25 16.65 4.89 -25.53
CA GLN A 25 17.13 5.96 -24.62
C GLN A 25 16.48 5.94 -23.23
N ALA A 26 15.59 5.01 -22.91
CA ALA A 26 14.93 4.99 -21.61
C ALA A 26 15.70 4.14 -20.58
N PHE A 27 16.17 4.77 -19.50
CA PHE A 27 16.83 4.08 -18.38
C PHE A 27 15.93 3.01 -17.74
N SER A 28 16.56 1.93 -17.26
CA SER A 28 15.83 0.78 -16.70
C SER A 28 15.46 0.94 -15.23
N PHE A 29 16.29 1.58 -14.44
CA PHE A 29 16.16 1.67 -12.98
C PHE A 29 15.56 3.00 -12.53
N PRO A 30 14.62 2.99 -11.60
CA PRO A 30 13.79 1.86 -11.18
C PRO A 30 12.65 1.56 -12.18
N SER A 31 11.97 0.41 -12.02
CA SER A 31 10.81 0.08 -12.84
C SER A 31 9.60 0.92 -12.47
N GLY A 32 9.23 1.85 -13.36
CA GLY A 32 8.07 2.72 -13.16
C GLY A 32 6.74 1.95 -13.09
N HIS A 33 6.59 0.88 -13.87
CA HIS A 33 5.39 0.05 -13.82
C HIS A 33 5.24 -0.67 -12.47
N ALA A 34 6.33 -1.23 -11.93
CA ALA A 34 6.32 -1.85 -10.61
C ALA A 34 6.02 -0.82 -9.51
N MET A 35 6.61 0.37 -9.59
CA MET A 35 6.38 1.46 -8.64
C MET A 35 4.92 1.94 -8.64
N VAL A 36 4.35 2.20 -9.82
CA VAL A 36 2.95 2.66 -9.93
C VAL A 36 1.99 1.54 -9.51
N ALA A 37 2.23 0.30 -9.93
CA ALA A 37 1.40 -0.84 -9.53
C ALA A 37 1.42 -1.02 -8.00
N ALA A 38 2.60 -1.00 -7.36
CA ALA A 38 2.68 -1.08 -5.91
C ALA A 38 1.91 0.07 -5.25
N ALA A 39 2.18 1.32 -5.63
CA ALA A 39 1.53 2.47 -5.03
C ALA A 39 0.00 2.42 -5.17
N PHE A 40 -0.49 2.10 -6.36
CA PHE A 40 -1.92 2.09 -6.65
C PHE A 40 -2.64 0.92 -5.97
N TYR A 41 -2.18 -0.32 -6.20
CA TYR A 41 -2.88 -1.49 -5.70
C TYR A 41 -2.77 -1.65 -4.18
N LEU A 42 -1.65 -1.24 -3.57
CA LEU A 42 -1.54 -1.22 -2.11
C LEU A 42 -2.44 -0.14 -1.48
N PHE A 43 -2.55 1.02 -2.11
CA PHE A 43 -3.46 2.06 -1.63
C PHE A 43 -4.93 1.61 -1.73
N ILE A 44 -5.34 1.01 -2.85
CA ILE A 44 -6.68 0.43 -2.99
C ILE A 44 -6.91 -0.72 -1.99
N GLY A 45 -5.88 -1.57 -1.77
CA GLY A 45 -5.91 -2.62 -0.75
C GLY A 45 -6.11 -2.08 0.66
N TYR A 46 -5.44 -0.98 1.00
CA TYR A 46 -5.66 -0.26 2.26
C TYR A 46 -7.11 0.25 2.36
N LEU A 47 -7.66 0.85 1.31
CA LEU A 47 -9.06 1.29 1.31
C LEU A 47 -10.02 0.11 1.46
N ALA A 48 -9.79 -0.98 0.73
CA ALA A 48 -10.60 -2.19 0.84
C ALA A 48 -10.56 -2.75 2.28
N TRP A 49 -9.38 -2.76 2.90
CA TRP A 49 -9.24 -3.16 4.30
C TRP A 49 -10.03 -2.28 5.27
N ARG A 50 -10.11 -0.97 5.00
CA ARG A 50 -10.84 0.00 5.82
C ARG A 50 -12.36 -0.06 5.62
N LEU A 51 -12.82 -0.32 4.40
CA LEU A 51 -14.23 -0.24 4.00
C LEU A 51 -14.94 -1.60 4.07
N LEU A 52 -14.24 -2.69 3.82
CA LEU A 52 -14.79 -4.03 3.82
C LEU A 52 -14.64 -4.72 5.19
N LYS A 53 -15.45 -5.75 5.43
CA LYS A 53 -15.45 -6.52 6.68
C LYS A 53 -15.27 -8.02 6.42
N GLY A 54 -14.92 -8.75 7.46
CA GLY A 54 -14.83 -10.21 7.43
C GLY A 54 -13.83 -10.74 6.38
N ARG A 55 -14.15 -11.87 5.77
CA ARG A 55 -13.27 -12.53 4.79
C ARG A 55 -13.10 -11.74 3.50
N THR A 56 -14.09 -10.96 3.11
CA THR A 56 -14.06 -10.19 1.86
C THR A 56 -12.87 -9.21 1.82
N ARG A 57 -12.57 -8.53 2.93
CA ARG A 57 -11.42 -7.60 2.99
C ARG A 57 -10.10 -8.32 2.77
N ILE A 58 -9.94 -9.54 3.30
CA ILE A 58 -8.71 -10.33 3.16
C ILE A 58 -8.55 -10.78 1.70
N ILE A 59 -9.62 -11.31 1.11
CA ILE A 59 -9.61 -11.75 -0.28
C ILE A 59 -9.30 -10.59 -1.22
N CYS A 60 -9.98 -9.45 -1.07
CA CYS A 60 -9.73 -8.28 -1.90
C CYS A 60 -8.30 -7.76 -1.75
N ALA A 61 -7.80 -7.64 -0.52
CA ALA A 61 -6.42 -7.18 -0.28
C ALA A 61 -5.40 -8.16 -0.90
N ALA A 62 -5.58 -9.47 -0.72
CA ALA A 62 -4.70 -10.48 -1.30
C ALA A 62 -4.71 -10.44 -2.83
N LEU A 63 -5.87 -10.33 -3.47
CA LEU A 63 -5.99 -10.22 -4.92
C LEU A 63 -5.26 -8.97 -5.45
N LEU A 64 -5.40 -7.82 -4.78
CA LEU A 64 -4.74 -6.58 -5.20
C LEU A 64 -3.21 -6.68 -5.07
N VAL A 65 -2.71 -7.35 -4.03
CA VAL A 65 -1.27 -7.64 -3.89
C VAL A 65 -0.80 -8.56 -5.02
N VAL A 66 -1.53 -9.63 -5.32
CA VAL A 66 -1.20 -10.54 -6.43
C VAL A 66 -1.16 -9.78 -7.76
N ILE A 67 -2.14 -8.92 -8.03
CA ILE A 67 -2.17 -8.11 -9.25
C ILE A 67 -0.93 -7.19 -9.31
N ALA A 68 -0.57 -6.52 -8.21
CA ALA A 68 0.62 -5.68 -8.15
C ALA A 68 1.89 -6.49 -8.50
N LEU A 69 2.04 -7.70 -7.93
CA LEU A 69 3.18 -8.58 -8.20
C LEU A 69 3.22 -9.04 -9.67
N LEU A 70 2.07 -9.36 -10.27
CA LEU A 70 1.98 -9.74 -11.67
C LEU A 70 2.43 -8.62 -12.62
N PHE A 71 2.16 -7.36 -12.28
CA PHE A 71 2.66 -6.22 -13.06
C PHE A 71 4.18 -6.17 -13.10
N GLY A 72 4.87 -6.36 -11.98
CA GLY A 72 6.32 -6.40 -11.97
C GLY A 72 6.89 -7.65 -12.65
N LEU A 73 6.28 -8.81 -12.41
CA LEU A 73 6.69 -10.07 -13.04
C LEU A 73 6.57 -9.99 -14.57
N SER A 74 5.52 -9.35 -15.09
CA SER A 74 5.36 -9.13 -16.52
C SER A 74 6.53 -8.33 -17.14
N ARG A 75 7.15 -7.42 -16.37
CA ARG A 75 8.32 -6.66 -16.85
C ARG A 75 9.58 -7.50 -16.94
N LEU A 76 9.72 -8.48 -16.04
CA LEU A 76 10.79 -9.48 -16.09
C LEU A 76 10.58 -10.44 -17.27
N TYR A 77 9.36 -10.93 -17.44
CA TYR A 77 9.01 -11.83 -18.54
C TYR A 77 9.27 -11.20 -19.92
N LEU A 78 8.95 -9.91 -20.07
CA LEU A 78 9.20 -9.15 -21.29
C LEU A 78 10.70 -8.80 -21.49
N GLY A 79 11.59 -9.13 -20.56
CA GLY A 79 13.01 -8.82 -20.65
C GLY A 79 13.36 -7.33 -20.62
N VAL A 80 12.41 -6.45 -20.26
CA VAL A 80 12.60 -4.99 -20.32
C VAL A 80 13.17 -4.37 -19.04
N HIS A 81 13.24 -5.14 -17.96
CA HIS A 81 13.78 -4.72 -16.66
C HIS A 81 14.54 -5.86 -15.98
N TYR A 82 15.56 -5.53 -15.19
CA TYR A 82 16.20 -6.47 -14.28
C TYR A 82 15.33 -6.66 -13.03
N LEU A 83 15.52 -7.78 -12.33
CA LEU A 83 14.83 -8.06 -11.07
C LEU A 83 15.03 -6.94 -10.06
N THR A 84 16.24 -6.40 -9.96
CA THR A 84 16.57 -5.28 -9.07
C THR A 84 15.79 -4.00 -9.38
N ASP A 85 15.48 -3.75 -10.66
CA ASP A 85 14.68 -2.58 -11.07
C ASP A 85 13.24 -2.72 -10.59
N VAL A 86 12.70 -3.94 -10.64
CA VAL A 86 11.34 -4.26 -10.20
C VAL A 86 11.24 -4.18 -8.68
N VAL A 87 12.21 -4.76 -7.95
CA VAL A 87 12.26 -4.70 -6.48
C VAL A 87 12.38 -3.24 -6.02
N ALA A 88 13.27 -2.46 -6.62
CA ALA A 88 13.40 -1.04 -6.31
C ALA A 88 12.12 -0.24 -6.62
N GLY A 89 11.44 -0.59 -7.72
CA GLY A 89 10.12 -0.02 -8.03
C GLY A 89 9.09 -0.31 -6.95
N TYR A 90 8.99 -1.57 -6.50
CA TYR A 90 8.07 -1.94 -5.41
C TYR A 90 8.39 -1.22 -4.11
N THR A 91 9.65 -1.18 -3.68
CA THR A 91 10.04 -0.48 -2.44
C THR A 91 9.71 1.01 -2.50
N ALA A 92 9.97 1.66 -3.63
CA ALA A 92 9.60 3.06 -3.82
C ALA A 92 8.07 3.27 -3.81
N GLY A 93 7.30 2.36 -4.43
CA GLY A 93 5.84 2.40 -4.43
C GLY A 93 5.24 2.19 -3.04
N ILE A 94 5.78 1.24 -2.26
CA ILE A 94 5.38 1.00 -0.86
C ILE A 94 5.66 2.24 -0.02
N ALA A 95 6.89 2.76 -0.06
CA ALA A 95 7.28 3.95 0.70
C ALA A 95 6.40 5.17 0.36
N TRP A 96 6.04 5.34 -0.90
CA TRP A 96 5.11 6.39 -1.34
C TRP A 96 3.72 6.19 -0.74
N THR A 97 3.19 4.97 -0.78
CA THR A 97 1.87 4.65 -0.23
C THR A 97 1.83 4.91 1.27
N ASP A 98 2.85 4.47 2.01
CA ASP A 98 2.96 4.70 3.44
C ASP A 98 3.04 6.20 3.75
N ALA A 99 3.82 6.96 2.99
CA ALA A 99 3.91 8.40 3.16
C ALA A 99 2.55 9.10 2.94
N VAL A 100 1.78 8.69 1.95
CA VAL A 100 0.44 9.23 1.68
C VAL A 100 -0.53 8.88 2.80
N ILE A 101 -0.55 7.63 3.27
CA ILE A 101 -1.44 7.17 4.33
C ILE A 101 -1.10 7.89 5.66
N VAL A 102 0.17 7.86 6.06
CA VAL A 102 0.62 8.51 7.31
C VAL A 102 0.41 10.01 7.24
N GLY A 103 0.77 10.64 6.11
CA GLY A 103 0.56 12.08 5.89
C GLY A 103 -0.91 12.47 6.01
N GLY A 104 -1.79 11.67 5.39
CA GLY A 104 -3.26 11.86 5.50
C GLY A 104 -3.76 11.79 6.95
N HIS A 105 -3.30 10.80 7.71
CA HIS A 105 -3.64 10.66 9.12
C HIS A 105 -3.13 11.84 9.97
N LEU A 106 -1.89 12.27 9.76
CA LEU A 106 -1.31 13.39 10.49
C LEU A 106 -2.05 14.69 10.20
N LEU A 107 -2.40 14.94 8.94
CA LEU A 107 -3.17 16.13 8.55
C LEU A 107 -4.57 16.11 9.15
N ALA A 108 -5.25 14.96 9.14
CA ALA A 108 -6.56 14.81 9.76
C ALA A 108 -6.50 15.09 11.27
N ARG A 109 -5.52 14.54 11.98
CA ARG A 109 -5.31 14.81 13.41
C ARG A 109 -5.05 16.30 13.69
N ARG A 110 -4.21 16.95 12.89
CA ARG A 110 -3.92 18.39 13.03
C ARG A 110 -5.18 19.25 12.80
N ARG A 111 -6.02 18.90 11.82
CA ARG A 111 -7.29 19.61 11.56
C ARG A 111 -8.26 19.45 12.73
N LEU A 112 -8.41 18.24 13.27
CA LEU A 112 -9.28 17.99 14.42
C LEU A 112 -8.78 18.72 15.69
N ALA A 113 -7.49 18.72 15.95
CA ALA A 113 -6.90 19.46 17.06
C ALA A 113 -7.13 20.98 16.95
N ARG A 114 -7.04 21.53 15.74
CA ARG A 114 -7.32 22.95 15.48
C ARG A 114 -8.81 23.30 15.60
N ALA A 115 -9.70 22.35 15.30
CA ALA A 115 -11.14 22.53 15.41
C ALA A 115 -11.68 22.31 16.84
N GLY A 116 -10.84 21.99 17.83
CA GLY A 116 -11.26 21.66 19.19
C GLY A 116 -12.01 20.33 19.33
N ALA A 117 -12.04 19.51 18.29
CA ALA A 117 -12.71 18.21 18.33
C ALA A 117 -11.84 17.18 19.08
N PRO A 118 -12.44 16.24 19.87
CA PRO A 118 -11.70 15.18 20.51
C PRO A 118 -10.97 14.33 19.46
N PRO A 119 -9.75 13.81 19.75
CA PRO A 119 -9.01 12.99 18.82
C PRO A 119 -9.84 11.75 18.43
N PRO A 120 -9.77 11.31 17.17
CA PRO A 120 -10.42 10.06 16.77
C PRO A 120 -9.88 8.92 17.63
N PRO A 121 -10.73 7.94 17.99
CA PRO A 121 -10.29 6.80 18.79
C PRO A 121 -9.06 6.18 18.12
N ALA A 122 -8.03 5.94 18.92
CA ALA A 122 -6.86 5.21 18.47
C ALA A 122 -7.36 3.92 17.79
N LEU A 123 -6.73 3.51 16.69
CA LEU A 123 -6.99 2.22 16.07
C LEU A 123 -6.43 1.14 17.03
N THR A 124 -7.11 0.99 18.17
CA THR A 124 -6.84 -0.09 19.09
C THR A 124 -7.26 -1.40 18.43
N ALA A 125 -6.38 -2.38 18.50
CA ALA A 125 -6.69 -3.77 18.21
C ALA A 125 -8.00 -4.16 18.92
N PRO A 126 -8.73 -5.21 18.45
CA PRO A 126 -10.03 -5.59 18.98
C PRO A 126 -9.91 -6.24 20.37
N SER A 127 -9.43 -5.51 21.36
CA SER A 127 -9.26 -5.98 22.73
C SER A 127 -10.24 -5.39 23.74
N ASP A 128 -11.10 -4.45 23.35
CA ASP A 128 -12.00 -3.83 24.33
C ASP A 128 -13.44 -4.33 24.27
N ALA A 129 -13.59 -5.69 24.25
CA ALA A 129 -14.85 -6.31 24.63
C ALA A 129 -15.11 -6.28 26.17
N ALA A 130 -14.24 -5.63 26.94
CA ALA A 130 -14.26 -5.69 28.41
C ALA A 130 -14.90 -4.48 29.12
N ALA A 131 -15.40 -3.47 28.41
CA ALA A 131 -16.01 -2.30 29.03
C ALA A 131 -17.50 -2.16 28.72
N LEU A 132 -18.29 -3.21 29.04
CA LEU A 132 -19.74 -3.02 29.18
C LEU A 132 -20.03 -2.26 30.47
N PRO A 133 -20.89 -1.22 30.43
CA PRO A 133 -21.34 -0.53 31.63
C PRO A 133 -22.01 -1.51 32.61
N PRO A 134 -21.95 -1.28 33.93
CA PRO A 134 -22.43 -2.23 34.95
C PRO A 134 -23.89 -2.69 34.79
N SER A 135 -24.71 -1.89 34.11
CA SER A 135 -26.12 -2.17 33.82
C SER A 135 -26.39 -3.27 32.78
N LEU A 136 -25.35 -3.71 32.04
CA LEU A 136 -25.47 -4.73 30.99
C LEU A 136 -24.67 -6.00 31.27
N ARG A 137 -24.17 -6.19 32.50
CA ARG A 137 -23.51 -7.42 32.88
C ARG A 137 -24.57 -8.50 33.16
N PRO A 138 -24.48 -9.70 32.56
CA PRO A 138 -25.37 -10.78 32.90
C PRO A 138 -25.20 -11.14 34.38
N GLU A 139 -26.30 -11.27 35.10
CA GLU A 139 -26.36 -11.75 36.49
C GLU A 139 -25.72 -13.14 36.58
N PRO A 140 -24.91 -13.42 37.64
CA PRO A 140 -24.41 -14.76 37.85
C PRO A 140 -25.59 -15.70 38.16
N THR A 141 -25.82 -16.70 37.31
CA THR A 141 -26.80 -17.73 37.55
C THR A 141 -26.44 -18.48 38.86
N SER A 142 -27.20 -18.20 39.91
CA SER A 142 -27.13 -18.94 41.14
C SER A 142 -27.69 -20.37 40.90
N SER A 143 -26.79 -21.35 40.85
CA SER A 143 -27.15 -22.76 40.89
C SER A 143 -27.34 -23.16 42.35
N ALA A 144 -28.58 -23.40 42.75
CA ALA A 144 -28.93 -24.22 43.92
C ALA A 144 -29.04 -25.68 43.52
#